data_ccf35daf7d7a6dd45f8087ecad34f55e
#
_entry.id   ccf35daf7d7a6dd45f8087ecad34f55e
#
_cell.length_a   1.000
_cell.length_b   1.000
_cell.length_c   1.000
_cell.angle_alpha   90.00
_cell.angle_beta   90.00
_cell.angle_gamma   90.00
#
_symmetry.space_group_name_H-M   'P 1'
#
loop_
_entity.id
_entity.type
_entity.pdbx_description
1 polymer ?
#
loop_
_entity_poly.entity_id
_entity_poly.type
_entity_poly.pdbx_seq_one_letter_code
_entity_poly.pdbx_strand_id
1 'polypeptide(L)'
;MPKSNTYEEFVDKFKPKKTTDDCYTPDVIYKAVKDWAIKEMDLVGRPVVRPFWPGGDFEHFDYPADCVVIDNPPFSIMAKIVRFYEEHNIDYFLFAPHLTCFSIRAAHSHICVGTTITYDNGAKVSTSFVASKGPLIRSAPDLYRILDEANAANIKAEKGPPKPVYTYPDNVLTSSAVALFSKYGIEYREDIGVFVRAMDAQRRAGKGIFGAGYIVPEEAARKAQEAVRKAQKERAQRWELSMRELAALKAAEEAAKQ
;
A
#
# COMPACT_ATOMS: atom_id res chain seq x y z
N MET A 1 -8.30 22.06 23.38
CA MET A 1 -9.40 21.27 23.97
C MET A 1 -9.54 20.00 23.16
N PRO A 2 -9.63 18.80 23.76
CA PRO A 2 -9.91 17.60 23.02
C PRO A 2 -11.34 17.71 22.45
N LYS A 3 -11.51 17.43 21.16
CA LYS A 3 -12.83 17.29 20.55
C LYS A 3 -13.52 16.11 21.24
N SER A 4 -14.62 16.37 21.94
CA SER A 4 -15.48 15.30 22.42
C SER A 4 -16.12 14.68 21.17
N ASN A 5 -15.81 13.41 20.87
CA ASN A 5 -16.58 12.65 19.89
C ASN A 5 -18.03 12.57 20.40
N THR A 6 -18.97 12.99 19.59
CA THR A 6 -20.40 12.83 19.93
C THR A 6 -20.75 11.35 19.91
N TYR A 7 -21.85 10.97 20.62
CA TYR A 7 -22.35 9.60 20.61
C TYR A 7 -22.65 9.10 19.18
N GLU A 8 -23.08 9.98 18.30
CA GLU A 8 -23.32 9.70 16.87
C GLU A 8 -22.03 9.32 16.12
N GLU A 9 -20.91 10.05 16.36
CA GLU A 9 -19.60 9.70 15.80
C GLU A 9 -19.06 8.36 16.34
N PHE A 10 -19.47 7.99 17.58
CA PHE A 10 -19.14 6.68 18.16
C PHE A 10 -19.95 5.57 17.50
N VAL A 11 -21.26 5.75 17.29
CA VAL A 11 -22.15 4.78 16.64
C VAL A 11 -21.76 4.57 15.17
N ASP A 12 -21.32 5.63 14.46
CA ASP A 12 -20.87 5.52 13.08
C ASP A 12 -19.65 4.59 12.89
N LYS A 13 -18.85 4.37 13.95
CA LYS A 13 -17.74 3.41 13.93
C LYS A 13 -18.17 1.95 13.86
N PHE A 14 -19.43 1.66 14.23
CA PHE A 14 -20.00 0.30 14.26
C PHE A 14 -20.89 0.01 13.04
N LYS A 15 -21.10 0.98 12.13
CA LYS A 15 -21.77 0.70 10.87
C LYS A 15 -20.96 -0.33 10.08
N PRO A 16 -21.60 -1.31 9.41
CA PRO A 16 -20.91 -2.28 8.59
C PRO A 16 -20.01 -1.54 7.61
N LYS A 17 -18.69 -1.79 7.69
CA LYS A 17 -17.75 -1.26 6.70
C LYS A 17 -18.12 -1.88 5.36
N LYS A 18 -18.38 -1.05 4.35
CA LYS A 18 -18.51 -1.52 2.98
C LYS A 18 -17.28 -2.34 2.63
N THR A 19 -17.49 -3.47 1.98
CA THR A 19 -16.40 -4.37 1.57
C THR A 19 -15.58 -3.73 0.46
N THR A 20 -14.38 -4.26 0.20
CA THR A 20 -13.55 -3.82 -0.94
C THR A 20 -14.22 -4.10 -2.27
N ASP A 21 -15.21 -4.99 -2.31
CA ASP A 21 -15.97 -5.33 -3.51
C ASP A 21 -17.03 -4.25 -3.86
N ASP A 22 -17.35 -3.34 -2.90
CA ASP A 22 -18.27 -2.21 -3.09
C ASP A 22 -17.53 -0.88 -3.33
N CYS A 23 -16.25 -0.93 -3.70
CA CYS A 23 -15.42 0.26 -3.85
C CYS A 23 -15.46 0.80 -5.27
N TYR A 24 -16.10 1.96 -5.46
CA TYR A 24 -15.96 2.72 -6.69
C TYR A 24 -14.60 3.42 -6.73
N THR A 25 -13.89 3.23 -7.84
CA THR A 25 -12.64 3.92 -8.08
C THR A 25 -12.92 5.37 -8.46
N PRO A 26 -12.37 6.36 -7.74
CA PRO A 26 -12.53 7.77 -8.11
C PRO A 26 -12.09 8.03 -9.55
N ASP A 27 -12.82 8.86 -10.28
CA ASP A 27 -12.58 9.12 -11.71
C ASP A 27 -11.16 9.60 -11.98
N VAL A 28 -10.59 10.41 -11.10
CA VAL A 28 -9.21 10.92 -11.25
C VAL A 28 -8.18 9.78 -11.17
N ILE A 29 -8.40 8.80 -10.29
CA ILE A 29 -7.57 7.61 -10.15
C ILE A 29 -7.75 6.70 -11.37
N TYR A 30 -9.00 6.42 -11.73
CA TYR A 30 -9.31 5.58 -12.88
C TYR A 30 -8.69 6.13 -14.17
N LYS A 31 -8.86 7.44 -14.40
CA LYS A 31 -8.28 8.11 -15.57
C LYS A 31 -6.76 7.98 -15.60
N ALA A 32 -6.09 8.22 -14.48
CA ALA A 32 -4.64 8.11 -14.37
C ALA A 32 -4.14 6.69 -14.69
N VAL A 33 -4.81 5.66 -14.15
CA VAL A 33 -4.49 4.25 -14.44
C VAL A 33 -4.75 3.91 -15.91
N LYS A 34 -5.90 4.31 -16.44
CA LYS A 34 -6.28 4.06 -17.83
C LYS A 34 -5.27 4.67 -18.81
N ASP A 35 -4.93 5.95 -18.62
CA ASP A 35 -4.01 6.67 -19.51
C ASP A 35 -2.62 6.02 -19.49
N TRP A 36 -2.15 5.60 -18.31
CA TRP A 36 -0.88 4.88 -18.16
C TRP A 36 -0.92 3.51 -18.84
N ALA A 37 -1.97 2.71 -18.59
CA ALA A 37 -2.11 1.36 -19.16
C ALA A 37 -2.20 1.37 -20.69
N ILE A 38 -2.96 2.31 -21.27
CA ILE A 38 -3.06 2.48 -22.73
C ILE A 38 -1.69 2.74 -23.34
N LYS A 39 -0.90 3.61 -22.74
CA LYS A 39 0.44 3.93 -23.22
C LYS A 39 1.41 2.75 -23.06
N GLU A 40 1.39 2.11 -21.90
CA GLU A 40 2.37 1.10 -21.51
C GLU A 40 2.17 -0.24 -22.21
N MET A 41 0.93 -0.60 -22.51
CA MET A 41 0.56 -1.85 -23.18
C MET A 41 0.31 -1.66 -24.69
N ASP A 42 0.58 -0.47 -25.23
CA ASP A 42 0.33 -0.12 -26.64
C ASP A 42 -1.13 -0.40 -27.07
N LEU A 43 -2.08 0.15 -26.31
CA LEU A 43 -3.51 -0.07 -26.52
C LEU A 43 -4.22 1.10 -27.21
N VAL A 44 -3.47 1.99 -27.87
CA VAL A 44 -4.01 3.18 -28.52
C VAL A 44 -5.02 2.78 -29.61
N GLY A 45 -6.24 3.35 -29.53
CA GLY A 45 -7.31 3.10 -30.49
C GLY A 45 -8.17 1.86 -30.20
N ARG A 46 -7.80 1.04 -29.24
CA ARG A 46 -8.61 -0.14 -28.84
C ARG A 46 -9.77 0.27 -27.94
N PRO A 47 -10.95 -0.41 -28.06
CA PRO A 47 -12.07 -0.19 -27.15
C PRO A 47 -11.69 -0.55 -25.72
N VAL A 48 -11.86 0.39 -24.78
CA VAL A 48 -11.69 0.14 -23.34
C VAL A 48 -13.06 -0.13 -22.73
N VAL A 49 -13.20 -1.27 -22.06
CA VAL A 49 -14.47 -1.68 -21.44
C VAL A 49 -14.33 -1.85 -19.92
N ARG A 50 -15.47 -1.71 -19.22
CA ARG A 50 -15.57 -1.80 -17.75
C ARG A 50 -16.73 -2.71 -17.34
N PRO A 51 -16.53 -4.05 -17.35
CA PRO A 51 -17.60 -5.01 -17.03
C PRO A 51 -18.06 -4.97 -15.57
N PHE A 52 -17.21 -4.42 -14.65
CA PHE A 52 -17.51 -4.33 -13.22
C PHE A 52 -18.15 -2.99 -12.81
N TRP A 53 -18.62 -2.21 -13.78
CA TRP A 53 -19.50 -1.09 -13.45
C TRP A 53 -20.75 -1.63 -12.75
N PRO A 54 -21.39 -0.88 -11.81
CA PRO A 54 -22.37 -1.41 -10.88
C PRO A 54 -23.39 -2.36 -11.50
N GLY A 55 -23.42 -3.61 -11.02
CA GLY A 55 -24.34 -4.64 -11.48
C GLY A 55 -23.94 -5.38 -12.75
N GLY A 56 -22.69 -5.21 -13.24
CA GLY A 56 -22.21 -5.92 -14.43
C GLY A 56 -21.84 -7.38 -14.15
N ASP A 57 -22.27 -8.27 -15.04
CA ASP A 57 -21.85 -9.66 -15.09
C ASP A 57 -20.75 -9.83 -16.13
N PHE A 58 -19.52 -10.05 -15.66
CA PHE A 58 -18.35 -10.13 -16.55
C PHE A 58 -18.38 -11.38 -17.45
N GLU A 59 -19.08 -12.45 -17.06
CA GLU A 59 -19.17 -13.68 -17.86
C GLU A 59 -20.15 -13.54 -19.05
N HIS A 60 -21.13 -12.62 -18.93
CA HIS A 60 -22.13 -12.37 -19.96
C HIS A 60 -22.03 -10.95 -20.57
N PHE A 61 -20.93 -10.25 -20.29
CA PHE A 61 -20.69 -8.94 -20.87
C PHE A 61 -20.42 -9.06 -22.38
N ASP A 62 -20.98 -8.17 -23.17
CA ASP A 62 -20.72 -8.12 -24.62
C ASP A 62 -19.37 -7.46 -24.90
N TYR A 63 -18.32 -8.28 -25.05
CA TYR A 63 -16.97 -7.82 -25.29
C TYR A 63 -16.77 -7.46 -26.77
N PRO A 64 -16.57 -6.18 -27.12
CA PRO A 64 -16.22 -5.81 -28.50
C PRO A 64 -14.95 -6.51 -28.97
N ALA A 65 -14.87 -6.77 -30.27
CA ALA A 65 -13.63 -7.30 -30.84
C ALA A 65 -12.43 -6.41 -30.51
N ASP A 66 -11.31 -7.02 -30.17
CA ASP A 66 -10.06 -6.35 -29.82
C ASP A 66 -10.17 -5.36 -28.63
N CYS A 67 -11.15 -5.54 -27.75
CA CYS A 67 -11.27 -4.70 -26.56
C CYS A 67 -10.19 -5.01 -25.52
N VAL A 68 -10.03 -4.09 -24.59
CA VAL A 68 -9.23 -4.28 -23.38
C VAL A 68 -10.06 -3.93 -22.16
N VAL A 69 -10.00 -4.76 -21.13
CA VAL A 69 -10.65 -4.50 -19.85
C VAL A 69 -9.70 -3.70 -18.96
N ILE A 70 -10.03 -2.45 -18.65
CA ILE A 70 -9.31 -1.66 -17.64
C ILE A 70 -10.29 -1.34 -16.54
N ASP A 71 -10.25 -2.09 -15.42
CA ASP A 71 -11.29 -1.96 -14.40
C ASP A 71 -10.81 -2.38 -13.00
N ASN A 72 -11.63 -2.08 -12.00
CA ASN A 72 -11.45 -2.48 -10.61
C ASN A 72 -12.45 -3.58 -10.26
N PRO A 73 -12.09 -4.86 -10.43
CA PRO A 73 -12.98 -5.97 -10.16
C PRO A 73 -13.12 -6.26 -8.67
N PRO A 74 -14.16 -7.03 -8.25
CA PRO A 74 -14.25 -7.57 -6.91
C PRO A 74 -13.06 -8.46 -6.58
N PHE A 75 -12.30 -8.10 -5.54
CA PHE A 75 -11.05 -8.80 -5.19
C PHE A 75 -11.30 -10.23 -4.69
N SER A 76 -12.47 -10.51 -4.14
CA SER A 76 -12.87 -11.84 -3.66
C SER A 76 -12.89 -12.91 -4.75
N ILE A 77 -13.19 -12.54 -6.00
CA ILE A 77 -13.30 -13.46 -7.14
C ILE A 77 -12.22 -13.21 -8.22
N MET A 78 -11.18 -12.45 -7.91
CA MET A 78 -10.13 -12.03 -8.85
C MET A 78 -9.52 -13.21 -9.65
N ALA A 79 -9.23 -14.33 -8.98
CA ALA A 79 -8.65 -15.50 -9.65
C ALA A 79 -9.59 -16.15 -10.69
N LYS A 80 -10.91 -16.04 -10.48
CA LYS A 80 -11.92 -16.50 -11.46
C LYS A 80 -11.96 -15.56 -12.66
N ILE A 81 -11.98 -14.27 -12.40
CA ILE A 81 -12.01 -13.21 -13.42
C ILE A 81 -10.80 -13.31 -14.35
N VAL A 82 -9.60 -13.39 -13.77
CA VAL A 82 -8.36 -13.46 -14.56
C VAL A 82 -8.33 -14.74 -15.41
N ARG A 83 -8.71 -15.90 -14.85
CA ARG A 83 -8.80 -17.12 -15.65
C ARG A 83 -9.77 -17.00 -16.82
N PHE A 84 -10.93 -16.40 -16.59
CA PHE A 84 -11.91 -16.16 -17.66
C PHE A 84 -11.31 -15.33 -18.78
N TYR A 85 -10.60 -14.25 -18.50
CA TYR A 85 -9.98 -13.42 -19.53
C TYR A 85 -8.85 -14.13 -20.27
N GLU A 86 -8.01 -14.88 -19.58
CA GLU A 86 -6.96 -15.69 -20.20
C GLU A 86 -7.55 -16.77 -21.13
N GLU A 87 -8.59 -17.49 -20.70
CA GLU A 87 -9.27 -18.54 -21.48
C GLU A 87 -9.97 -17.98 -22.73
N HIS A 88 -10.45 -16.74 -22.67
CA HIS A 88 -11.15 -16.08 -23.78
C HIS A 88 -10.25 -15.15 -24.61
N ASN A 89 -8.96 -15.08 -24.32
CA ASN A 89 -8.00 -14.19 -24.97
C ASN A 89 -8.43 -12.70 -24.94
N ILE A 90 -9.01 -12.26 -23.82
CA ILE A 90 -9.40 -10.88 -23.58
C ILE A 90 -8.26 -10.17 -22.88
N ASP A 91 -7.74 -9.11 -23.50
CA ASP A 91 -6.70 -8.29 -22.85
C ASP A 91 -7.26 -7.53 -21.66
N TYR A 92 -6.47 -7.45 -20.59
CA TYR A 92 -6.88 -6.77 -19.36
C TYR A 92 -5.73 -6.04 -18.66
N PHE A 93 -6.11 -5.00 -17.92
CA PHE A 93 -5.31 -4.32 -16.90
C PHE A 93 -6.21 -4.06 -15.68
N LEU A 94 -6.04 -4.84 -14.62
CA LEU A 94 -6.97 -4.85 -13.49
C LEU A 94 -6.30 -4.36 -12.21
N PHE A 95 -7.06 -3.59 -11.44
CA PHE A 95 -6.70 -3.30 -10.04
C PHE A 95 -6.66 -4.60 -9.24
N ALA A 96 -5.68 -4.75 -8.38
CA ALA A 96 -5.47 -5.95 -7.57
C ALA A 96 -5.02 -5.58 -6.14
N PRO A 97 -5.36 -6.39 -5.13
CA PRO A 97 -4.90 -6.17 -3.77
C PRO A 97 -3.38 -6.37 -3.70
N HIS A 98 -2.65 -5.37 -3.18
CA HIS A 98 -1.19 -5.39 -3.17
C HIS A 98 -0.61 -6.64 -2.47
N LEU A 99 -1.09 -6.95 -1.26
CA LEU A 99 -0.52 -8.02 -0.44
C LEU A 99 -0.72 -9.43 -1.03
N THR A 100 -1.76 -9.62 -1.83
CA THR A 100 -2.09 -10.92 -2.45
C THR A 100 -1.94 -10.91 -3.97
N CYS A 101 -1.30 -9.88 -4.53
CA CYS A 101 -1.12 -9.73 -5.97
C CYS A 101 -0.52 -10.99 -6.61
N PHE A 102 0.55 -11.55 -6.05
CA PHE A 102 1.17 -12.78 -6.56
C PHE A 102 0.34 -14.06 -6.35
N SER A 103 -0.72 -14.01 -5.55
CA SER A 103 -1.65 -15.15 -5.41
C SER A 103 -2.57 -15.31 -6.62
N ILE A 104 -2.64 -14.29 -7.49
CA ILE A 104 -3.41 -14.31 -8.74
C ILE A 104 -2.59 -15.03 -9.84
N ARG A 105 -2.34 -16.30 -9.63
CA ARG A 105 -1.36 -17.12 -10.40
C ARG A 105 -1.67 -17.27 -11.88
N ALA A 106 -2.92 -17.04 -12.28
CA ALA A 106 -3.33 -17.08 -13.69
C ALA A 106 -2.94 -15.81 -14.46
N ALA A 107 -2.61 -14.71 -13.77
CA ALA A 107 -2.23 -13.48 -14.43
C ALA A 107 -0.86 -13.61 -15.11
N HIS A 108 -0.75 -13.11 -16.34
CA HIS A 108 0.49 -13.10 -17.10
C HIS A 108 1.52 -12.15 -16.46
N SER A 109 1.11 -10.98 -16.02
CA SER A 109 2.00 -9.94 -15.46
C SER A 109 1.47 -9.39 -14.13
N HIS A 110 2.38 -9.17 -13.18
CA HIS A 110 2.11 -8.59 -11.87
C HIS A 110 2.86 -7.28 -11.72
N ILE A 111 2.14 -6.16 -11.68
CA ILE A 111 2.71 -4.82 -11.57
C ILE A 111 2.57 -4.35 -10.11
N CYS A 112 3.67 -4.44 -9.36
CA CYS A 112 3.72 -4.13 -7.94
C CYS A 112 3.98 -2.64 -7.72
N VAL A 113 2.92 -1.92 -7.37
CA VAL A 113 2.96 -0.48 -7.07
C VAL A 113 2.81 -0.23 -5.56
N GLY A 114 1.80 -0.84 -4.93
CA GLY A 114 1.58 -0.74 -3.49
C GLY A 114 1.08 0.63 -3.01
N THR A 115 0.55 1.45 -3.91
CA THR A 115 -0.04 2.75 -3.55
C THR A 115 -1.33 2.57 -2.79
N THR A 116 -1.52 3.33 -1.70
CA THR A 116 -2.78 3.33 -0.96
C THR A 116 -3.77 4.27 -1.65
N ILE A 117 -4.80 3.70 -2.27
CA ILE A 117 -5.89 4.45 -2.91
C ILE A 117 -7.02 4.65 -1.91
N THR A 118 -7.55 5.88 -1.85
CA THR A 118 -8.79 6.19 -1.14
C THR A 118 -9.94 6.14 -2.13
N TYR A 119 -10.83 5.17 -1.94
CA TYR A 119 -12.00 4.95 -2.78
C TYR A 119 -13.18 5.85 -2.38
N ASP A 120 -14.21 6.00 -3.25
CA ASP A 120 -15.34 6.91 -3.01
C ASP A 120 -16.15 6.59 -1.75
N ASN A 121 -16.13 5.33 -1.29
CA ASN A 121 -16.71 4.92 -0.01
C ASN A 121 -15.83 5.23 1.21
N GLY A 122 -14.67 5.88 1.01
CA GLY A 122 -13.68 6.20 2.05
C GLY A 122 -12.76 5.03 2.44
N ALA A 123 -12.89 3.85 1.83
CA ALA A 123 -11.99 2.72 2.06
C ALA A 123 -10.59 3.04 1.53
N LYS A 124 -9.57 2.69 2.31
CA LYS A 124 -8.16 2.84 1.95
C LYS A 124 -7.57 1.48 1.67
N VAL A 125 -7.22 1.22 0.43
CA VAL A 125 -6.69 -0.07 0.00
C VAL A 125 -5.32 0.10 -0.64
N SER A 126 -4.35 -0.68 -0.17
CA SER A 126 -3.05 -0.79 -0.83
C SER A 126 -3.23 -1.60 -2.11
N THR A 127 -2.99 -0.95 -3.25
CA THR A 127 -3.35 -1.43 -4.58
C THR A 127 -2.11 -1.65 -5.45
N SER A 128 -2.13 -2.73 -6.19
CA SER A 128 -1.24 -3.08 -7.29
C SER A 128 -2.08 -3.48 -8.50
N PHE A 129 -1.47 -4.05 -9.53
CA PHE A 129 -2.19 -4.38 -10.77
C PHE A 129 -1.76 -5.74 -11.31
N VAL A 130 -2.64 -6.34 -12.11
CA VAL A 130 -2.33 -7.50 -12.94
C VAL A 130 -2.74 -7.22 -14.38
N ALA A 131 -2.01 -7.78 -15.33
CA ALA A 131 -2.23 -7.53 -16.74
C ALA A 131 -2.03 -8.80 -17.58
N SER A 132 -2.66 -8.82 -18.77
CA SER A 132 -2.51 -9.88 -19.78
C SER A 132 -1.18 -9.81 -20.53
N LYS A 133 -0.45 -8.69 -20.45
CA LYS A 133 0.80 -8.44 -21.16
C LYS A 133 1.85 -7.82 -20.24
N GLY A 134 3.11 -8.02 -20.60
CA GLY A 134 4.27 -7.48 -19.89
C GLY A 134 5.13 -8.54 -19.22
N PRO A 135 6.19 -8.13 -18.49
CA PRO A 135 7.02 -9.07 -17.75
C PRO A 135 6.25 -9.69 -16.58
N LEU A 136 6.59 -10.92 -16.23
CA LEU A 136 5.94 -11.67 -15.14
C LEU A 136 5.85 -10.86 -13.83
N ILE A 137 6.91 -10.17 -13.46
CA ILE A 137 6.98 -9.32 -12.28
C ILE A 137 7.58 -7.97 -12.66
N ARG A 138 6.90 -6.89 -12.26
CA ARG A 138 7.32 -5.54 -12.56
C ARG A 138 7.08 -4.58 -11.40
N SER A 139 8.02 -3.69 -11.14
CA SER A 139 7.78 -2.45 -10.41
C SER A 139 7.49 -1.32 -11.41
N ALA A 140 6.63 -0.37 -11.07
CA ALA A 140 6.27 0.76 -11.92
C ALA A 140 6.36 2.09 -11.13
N PRO A 141 7.58 2.66 -10.99
CA PRO A 141 7.79 3.88 -10.21
C PRO A 141 7.07 5.11 -10.78
N ASP A 142 6.90 5.17 -12.08
CA ASP A 142 6.15 6.20 -12.78
C ASP A 142 4.66 6.12 -12.47
N LEU A 143 4.06 4.92 -12.52
CA LEU A 143 2.68 4.70 -12.12
C LEU A 143 2.48 4.99 -10.63
N TYR A 144 3.43 4.61 -9.76
CA TYR A 144 3.40 4.95 -8.34
C TYR A 144 3.26 6.46 -8.14
N ARG A 145 4.13 7.25 -8.79
CA ARG A 145 4.12 8.71 -8.68
C ARG A 145 2.82 9.32 -9.20
N ILE A 146 2.34 8.87 -10.37
CA ILE A 146 1.08 9.32 -10.97
C ILE A 146 -0.09 9.06 -10.02
N LEU A 147 -0.15 7.87 -9.42
CA LEU A 147 -1.21 7.50 -8.48
C LEU A 147 -1.11 8.24 -7.16
N ASP A 148 0.08 8.45 -6.64
CA ASP A 148 0.29 9.22 -5.40
C ASP A 148 -0.17 10.67 -5.57
N GLU A 149 0.17 11.30 -6.70
CA GLU A 149 -0.27 12.64 -7.07
C GLU A 149 -1.82 12.70 -7.24
N ALA A 150 -2.40 11.75 -7.98
CA ALA A 150 -3.84 11.69 -8.21
C ALA A 150 -4.62 11.44 -6.91
N ASN A 151 -4.14 10.52 -6.06
CA ASN A 151 -4.74 10.24 -4.77
C ASN A 151 -4.60 11.42 -3.78
N ALA A 152 -3.48 12.13 -3.81
CA ALA A 152 -3.30 13.36 -3.03
C ALA A 152 -4.29 14.46 -3.47
N ALA A 153 -4.56 14.59 -4.76
CA ALA A 153 -5.58 15.51 -5.29
C ALA A 153 -7.00 15.09 -4.85
N ASN A 154 -7.30 13.79 -4.89
CA ASN A 154 -8.56 13.22 -4.41
C ASN A 154 -8.78 13.47 -2.92
N ILE A 155 -7.74 13.29 -2.09
CA ILE A 155 -7.80 13.51 -0.63
C ILE A 155 -7.83 15.00 -0.27
N LYS A 156 -7.19 15.88 -1.06
CA LYS A 156 -7.20 17.34 -0.82
C LYS A 156 -8.59 17.95 -0.86
N ALA A 157 -9.52 17.34 -1.58
CA ALA A 157 -10.92 17.71 -1.55
C ALA A 157 -11.57 17.42 -0.18
N GLU A 158 -10.99 16.51 0.64
CA GLU A 158 -11.54 16.07 1.92
C GLU A 158 -10.71 16.43 3.15
N LYS A 159 -9.40 16.63 3.05
CA LYS A 159 -8.50 16.85 4.22
C LYS A 159 -7.35 17.79 3.89
N GLY A 160 -7.01 18.67 4.85
CA GLY A 160 -5.84 19.55 4.77
C GLY A 160 -4.50 18.83 4.54
N PRO A 161 -3.40 19.57 4.35
CA PRO A 161 -2.12 19.03 3.90
C PRO A 161 -1.62 17.89 4.79
N PRO A 162 -0.85 16.92 4.23
CA PRO A 162 -0.33 15.79 4.99
C PRO A 162 0.47 16.29 6.19
N LYS A 163 0.27 15.65 7.36
CA LYS A 163 1.00 16.01 8.56
C LYS A 163 2.48 15.68 8.35
N PRO A 164 3.40 16.62 8.58
CA PRO A 164 4.81 16.36 8.45
C PRO A 164 5.25 15.26 9.42
N VAL A 165 6.10 14.35 8.94
CA VAL A 165 6.76 13.35 9.79
C VAL A 165 7.95 14.00 10.45
N TYR A 166 8.02 13.93 11.78
CA TYR A 166 9.13 14.48 12.56
C TYR A 166 10.07 13.35 12.98
N THR A 167 11.36 13.56 12.77
CA THR A 167 12.42 12.77 13.38
C THR A 167 13.03 13.55 14.52
N TYR A 168 13.36 12.86 15.60
CA TYR A 168 13.99 13.44 16.78
C TYR A 168 15.40 12.91 16.93
N PRO A 169 16.32 13.67 17.58
CA PRO A 169 17.60 13.11 18.01
C PRO A 169 17.40 11.83 18.83
N ASP A 170 18.32 10.90 18.72
CA ASP A 170 18.23 9.58 19.37
C ASP A 170 18.07 9.67 20.89
N ASN A 171 18.56 10.73 21.52
CA ASN A 171 18.44 10.98 22.95
C ASN A 171 17.18 11.75 23.36
N VAL A 172 16.23 11.98 22.45
CA VAL A 172 14.89 12.49 22.77
C VAL A 172 13.94 11.31 22.83
N LEU A 173 13.68 10.81 24.03
CA LEU A 173 12.85 9.64 24.24
C LEU A 173 11.39 10.03 24.49
N THR A 174 10.49 9.48 23.69
CA THR A 174 9.06 9.49 23.94
C THR A 174 8.63 8.20 24.67
N SER A 175 7.43 8.18 25.26
CA SER A 175 6.87 6.96 25.85
C SER A 175 6.82 5.79 24.87
N SER A 176 6.54 6.05 23.60
CA SER A 176 6.55 5.04 22.54
C SER A 176 7.94 4.45 22.27
N ALA A 177 8.98 5.29 22.34
CA ALA A 177 10.36 4.83 22.18
C ALA A 177 10.77 3.91 23.34
N VAL A 178 10.42 4.28 24.59
CA VAL A 178 10.71 3.45 25.78
C VAL A 178 9.90 2.16 25.76
N ALA A 179 8.65 2.19 25.34
CA ALA A 179 7.82 0.99 25.16
C ALA A 179 8.41 0.01 24.14
N LEU A 180 9.12 0.53 23.12
CA LEU A 180 9.82 -0.31 22.16
C LEU A 180 10.97 -1.08 22.81
N PHE A 181 11.69 -0.48 23.77
CA PHE A 181 12.72 -1.18 24.57
C PHE A 181 12.10 -2.38 25.29
N SER A 182 10.98 -2.18 26.00
CA SER A 182 10.25 -3.25 26.70
C SER A 182 9.82 -4.35 25.75
N LYS A 183 9.30 -4.00 24.57
CA LYS A 183 8.87 -4.98 23.54
C LYS A 183 10.00 -5.90 23.08
N TYR A 184 11.23 -5.40 23.07
CA TYR A 184 12.40 -6.18 22.68
C TYR A 184 13.19 -6.78 23.87
N GLY A 185 12.63 -6.69 25.09
CA GLY A 185 13.22 -7.28 26.29
C GLY A 185 14.44 -6.52 26.79
N ILE A 186 14.54 -5.22 26.47
CA ILE A 186 15.63 -4.35 26.90
C ILE A 186 15.15 -3.56 28.11
N GLU A 187 15.81 -3.76 29.23
CA GLU A 187 15.59 -2.95 30.41
C GLU A 187 16.35 -1.63 30.26
N TYR A 188 15.60 -0.52 30.27
CA TYR A 188 16.15 0.84 30.22
C TYR A 188 15.81 1.55 31.52
N ARG A 189 16.84 2.05 32.21
CA ARG A 189 16.71 2.85 33.44
C ARG A 189 17.61 4.06 33.30
N GLU A 190 17.06 5.23 33.52
CA GLU A 190 17.79 6.49 33.48
C GLU A 190 17.18 7.47 34.47
N ASP A 191 17.99 7.98 35.37
CA ASP A 191 17.58 8.92 36.42
C ASP A 191 17.79 10.38 36.01
N ILE A 192 18.56 10.60 34.92
CA ILE A 192 18.90 11.92 34.41
C ILE A 192 18.10 12.21 33.15
N GLY A 193 17.27 13.23 33.18
CA GLY A 193 16.48 13.62 32.01
C GLY A 193 15.88 15.01 32.12
N VAL A 194 15.84 15.71 31.01
CA VAL A 194 15.20 17.02 30.90
C VAL A 194 13.86 16.85 30.19
N PHE A 195 12.77 17.20 30.87
CA PHE A 195 11.43 17.15 30.29
C PHE A 195 11.29 18.14 29.14
N VAL A 196 10.72 17.69 28.01
CA VAL A 196 10.53 18.51 26.82
C VAL A 196 9.15 18.27 26.18
N ARG A 197 8.41 19.36 26.00
CA ARG A 197 7.15 19.34 25.21
C ARG A 197 7.36 19.68 23.74
N ALA A 198 8.41 20.43 23.45
CA ALA A 198 8.77 20.84 22.10
C ALA A 198 10.24 21.21 22.06
N MET A 199 10.95 20.80 21.04
CA MET A 199 12.27 21.33 20.71
C MET A 199 12.16 22.82 20.36
N ASP A 200 13.20 23.61 20.56
CA ASP A 200 13.15 25.04 20.26
C ASP A 200 12.80 25.35 18.80
N ALA A 201 13.32 24.52 17.88
CA ALA A 201 12.95 24.61 16.47
C ALA A 201 11.45 24.32 16.23
N GLN A 202 10.88 23.37 16.96
CA GLN A 202 9.44 23.07 16.88
C GLN A 202 8.58 24.19 17.48
N ARG A 203 8.99 24.79 18.60
CA ARG A 203 8.27 25.94 19.20
C ARG A 203 8.16 27.09 18.24
N ARG A 204 9.24 27.43 17.53
CA ARG A 204 9.24 28.47 16.49
C ARG A 204 8.27 28.16 15.35
N ALA A 205 8.06 26.87 15.06
CA ALA A 205 7.11 26.40 14.05
C ALA A 205 5.69 26.16 14.59
N GLY A 206 5.38 26.49 15.85
CA GLY A 206 4.08 26.24 16.49
C GLY A 206 3.76 24.75 16.66
N LYS A 207 4.80 23.90 16.79
CA LYS A 207 4.68 22.44 16.90
C LYS A 207 5.18 21.93 18.24
N GLY A 208 4.92 20.67 18.54
CA GLY A 208 5.37 20.00 19.76
C GLY A 208 5.48 18.50 19.60
N ILE A 209 6.09 17.86 20.58
CA ILE A 209 6.21 16.41 20.68
C ILE A 209 4.85 15.87 21.17
N PHE A 210 4.26 14.94 20.44
CA PHE A 210 3.02 14.29 20.87
C PHE A 210 3.28 13.47 22.15
N GLY A 211 2.55 13.76 23.22
CA GLY A 211 2.73 13.12 24.52
C GLY A 211 3.97 13.58 25.31
N ALA A 212 4.71 14.59 24.82
CA ALA A 212 5.99 15.05 25.36
C ALA A 212 7.11 13.99 25.31
N GLY A 213 8.30 14.33 25.83
CA GLY A 213 9.47 13.45 25.90
C GLY A 213 10.46 13.90 26.96
N TYR A 214 11.55 13.15 27.07
CA TYR A 214 12.71 13.50 27.87
C TYR A 214 13.96 13.52 27.00
N ILE A 215 14.78 14.53 27.17
CA ILE A 215 16.15 14.53 26.66
C ILE A 215 16.99 13.83 27.70
N VAL A 216 17.64 12.74 27.33
CA VAL A 216 18.45 11.91 28.22
C VAL A 216 19.91 11.92 27.78
N PRO A 217 20.88 11.40 28.61
CA PRO A 217 22.25 11.24 28.17
C PRO A 217 22.36 10.44 26.87
N GLU A 218 23.12 10.95 25.91
CA GLU A 218 23.20 10.41 24.56
C GLU A 218 23.69 8.94 24.54
N GLU A 219 24.68 8.63 25.35
CA GLU A 219 25.26 7.29 25.41
C GLU A 219 24.26 6.23 25.90
N ALA A 220 23.43 6.56 26.90
CA ALA A 220 22.41 5.65 27.43
C ALA A 220 21.33 5.36 26.38
N ALA A 221 20.85 6.40 25.70
CA ALA A 221 19.88 6.26 24.64
C ALA A 221 20.43 5.46 23.45
N ARG A 222 21.65 5.74 23.02
CA ARG A 222 22.32 5.04 21.93
C ARG A 222 22.48 3.55 22.21
N LYS A 223 22.95 3.17 23.40
CA LYS A 223 23.07 1.75 23.81
C LYS A 223 21.74 1.02 23.74
N ALA A 224 20.66 1.62 24.24
CA ALA A 224 19.32 1.01 24.21
C ALA A 224 18.80 0.84 22.77
N GLN A 225 18.99 1.84 21.91
CA GLN A 225 18.55 1.78 20.52
C GLN A 225 19.37 0.77 19.70
N GLU A 226 20.68 0.68 19.91
CA GLU A 226 21.52 -0.34 19.29
C GLU A 226 21.08 -1.76 19.71
N ALA A 227 20.74 -1.95 20.99
CA ALA A 227 20.20 -3.21 21.49
C ALA A 227 18.85 -3.58 20.82
N VAL A 228 17.94 -2.59 20.61
CA VAL A 228 16.71 -2.81 19.84
C VAL A 228 17.02 -3.24 18.41
N ARG A 229 17.90 -2.53 17.72
CA ARG A 229 18.29 -2.87 16.33
C ARG A 229 18.89 -4.27 16.23
N LYS A 230 19.72 -4.66 17.22
CA LYS A 230 20.28 -6.01 17.31
C LYS A 230 19.19 -7.06 17.54
N ALA A 231 18.30 -6.85 18.51
CA ALA A 231 17.21 -7.76 18.82
C ALA A 231 16.19 -7.90 17.64
N GLN A 232 15.98 -6.83 16.87
CA GLN A 232 15.17 -6.87 15.65
C GLN A 232 15.82 -7.79 14.60
N LYS A 233 17.13 -7.67 14.39
CA LYS A 233 17.87 -8.53 13.44
C LYS A 233 17.87 -9.99 13.88
N GLU A 234 18.06 -10.27 15.17
CA GLU A 234 18.10 -11.63 15.74
C GLU A 234 16.72 -12.32 15.71
N ARG A 235 15.63 -11.56 15.85
CA ARG A 235 14.26 -12.09 15.74
C ARG A 235 13.82 -12.32 14.29
N ALA A 236 14.50 -11.72 13.32
CA ALA A 236 14.21 -11.93 11.92
C ALA A 236 14.69 -13.32 11.49
N GLN A 237 13.77 -14.27 11.41
CA GLN A 237 14.06 -15.59 10.83
C GLN A 237 14.39 -15.42 9.35
N ARG A 238 15.60 -15.79 8.98
CA ARG A 238 16.05 -15.74 7.58
C ARG A 238 15.74 -17.09 6.94
N TRP A 239 14.93 -17.03 5.90
CA TRP A 239 14.63 -18.19 5.06
C TRP A 239 15.61 -18.26 3.90
N GLU A 240 16.11 -19.45 3.61
CA GLU A 240 16.99 -19.73 2.47
C GLU A 240 16.23 -20.57 1.47
N LEU A 241 16.58 -20.42 0.17
CA LEU A 241 15.99 -21.23 -0.88
C LEU A 241 16.47 -22.69 -0.72
N SER A 242 15.54 -23.61 -0.82
CA SER A 242 15.83 -25.05 -0.88
C SER A 242 16.45 -25.44 -2.25
N MET A 243 17.12 -26.57 -2.29
CA MET A 243 17.67 -27.11 -3.54
C MET A 243 16.61 -27.29 -4.63
N ARG A 244 15.36 -27.61 -4.23
CA ARG A 244 14.23 -27.73 -5.16
C ARG A 244 13.84 -26.38 -5.77
N GLU A 245 13.81 -25.32 -4.98
CA GLU A 245 13.47 -23.96 -5.44
C GLU A 245 14.58 -23.39 -6.33
N LEU A 246 15.85 -23.64 -5.99
CA LEU A 246 16.99 -23.27 -6.84
C LEU A 246 16.97 -24.02 -8.19
N ALA A 247 16.62 -25.32 -8.19
CA ALA A 247 16.49 -26.10 -9.41
C ALA A 247 15.34 -25.60 -10.29
N ALA A 248 14.20 -25.23 -9.68
CA ALA A 248 13.06 -24.66 -10.40
C ALA A 248 13.40 -23.31 -11.03
N LEU A 249 14.14 -22.46 -10.32
CA LEU A 249 14.61 -21.18 -10.85
C LEU A 249 15.52 -21.38 -12.06
N LYS A 250 16.49 -22.30 -11.95
CA LYS A 250 17.42 -22.60 -13.04
C LYS A 250 16.69 -23.13 -14.28
N ALA A 251 15.71 -24.02 -14.11
CA ALA A 251 14.89 -24.52 -15.21
C ALA A 251 14.10 -23.38 -15.90
N ALA A 252 13.56 -22.43 -15.14
CA ALA A 252 12.87 -21.26 -15.69
C ALA A 252 13.82 -20.34 -16.46
N GLU A 253 15.05 -20.13 -15.97
CA GLU A 253 16.08 -19.34 -16.67
C GLU A 253 16.52 -19.98 -17.98
N GLU A 254 16.60 -21.32 -18.03
CA GLU A 254 16.94 -22.08 -19.25
C GLU A 254 15.81 -22.01 -20.28
N ALA A 255 14.55 -22.12 -19.84
CA ALA A 255 13.39 -21.99 -20.72
C ALA A 255 13.25 -20.58 -21.33
N ALA A 256 13.60 -19.55 -20.59
CA ALA A 256 13.54 -18.17 -21.07
C ALA A 256 14.62 -17.79 -22.11
N LYS A 257 15.62 -18.67 -22.34
CA LYS A 257 16.70 -18.47 -23.33
C LYS A 257 16.40 -19.13 -24.68
N GLN A 258 15.34 -19.93 -24.75
CA GLN A 258 14.85 -20.59 -25.96
C GLN A 258 13.76 -19.75 -26.64
#